data_f0ac666b9f153d91ac041684e8fa96bd
#
_entry.id   f0ac666b9f153d91ac041684e8fa96bd
#
_cell.length_a   1.000
_cell.length_b   1.000
_cell.length_c   1.000
_cell.angle_alpha   90.00
_cell.angle_beta   90.00
_cell.angle_gamma   90.00
#
_symmetry.space_group_name_H-M   'P 1'
#
loop_
_entity.id
_entity.type
_entity.pdbx_description
1 polymer ?
#
loop_
_entity_poly.entity_id
_entity_poly.type
_entity_poly.pdbx_seq_one_letter_code
_entity_poly.pdbx_strand_id
1 'polypeptide(L)'
;MPRTKASQETRTQGDCAAMASTPIREPVITLSAGPVAAFPRVLRAMSRPVHYDFDPYFQQFYENITLKSAKAMRVKQPALILQCEPAPGIEASAASLISPDDVVLNLASGVYGKGFGYWSARYHKEMVEIEVPYNEAIDPQQVADAFRKRPDIKVVSLVHHDTPSGTINPAREIGKIVRDHDALLIVDAVSSFGGMDIHPDDCFADIFITGPGKCLGGAPGLTLMSVTDRAWKHMEANPKAPRATILSLLDWKDAWSKDKPFPFTPSVAEMNGLDAVIDVYLEEGPEQVWRRHALTSRACRAGIKAMGLSLWAKTEAIASPTTTAVRVPEGVMDSDIIRTAREKFGVVFSTGRGETLGKLIRIGHMGPVAEPIYAVVAITALGGALRKLGRKVDVAAGVDAAMSVIDAGQG
;
A
#
# COMPACT_ATOMS: atom_id res chain seq x y z
N MET A 1 22.14 -23.76 -33.04
CA MET A 1 20.70 -23.93 -33.31
C MET A 1 20.17 -22.60 -33.85
N PRO A 2 19.44 -22.59 -34.99
CA PRO A 2 19.10 -21.35 -35.70
C PRO A 2 17.95 -20.61 -35.02
N ARG A 3 18.11 -19.28 -34.91
CA ARG A 3 17.09 -18.34 -34.45
C ARG A 3 15.97 -18.25 -35.49
N THR A 4 14.76 -18.60 -35.13
CA THR A 4 13.55 -18.33 -35.89
C THR A 4 13.28 -16.84 -35.94
N LYS A 5 13.29 -16.24 -37.13
CA LYS A 5 12.86 -14.88 -37.41
C LYS A 5 11.33 -14.81 -37.18
N ALA A 6 10.89 -14.10 -36.14
CA ALA A 6 9.51 -13.65 -36.04
C ALA A 6 9.28 -12.57 -37.14
N SER A 7 8.31 -12.79 -37.99
CA SER A 7 7.84 -11.82 -38.97
C SER A 7 7.28 -10.59 -38.26
N GLN A 8 7.89 -9.42 -38.46
CA GLN A 8 7.28 -8.13 -38.17
C GLN A 8 6.16 -7.88 -39.20
N GLU A 9 4.91 -8.11 -38.80
CA GLU A 9 3.77 -7.57 -39.52
C GLU A 9 3.75 -6.04 -39.31
N THR A 10 4.03 -5.31 -40.40
CA THR A 10 3.88 -3.85 -40.47
C THR A 10 2.38 -3.51 -40.38
N ARG A 11 1.94 -3.03 -39.23
CA ARG A 11 0.62 -2.41 -39.08
C ARG A 11 0.55 -1.19 -39.99
N THR A 12 -0.35 -1.21 -40.96
CA THR A 12 -0.61 -0.08 -41.86
C THR A 12 -1.39 1.03 -41.12
N GLN A 13 -1.19 2.28 -41.55
CA GLN A 13 -1.89 3.46 -40.99
C GLN A 13 -3.44 3.35 -41.01
N GLY A 14 -4.01 2.47 -41.83
CA GLY A 14 -5.45 2.20 -41.86
C GLY A 14 -5.97 1.44 -40.65
N ASP A 15 -5.15 0.63 -39.98
CA ASP A 15 -5.57 -0.16 -38.81
C ASP A 15 -5.73 0.68 -37.53
N CYS A 16 -5.07 1.84 -37.46
CA CYS A 16 -5.25 2.77 -36.32
C CYS A 16 -6.61 3.50 -36.36
N ALA A 17 -7.21 3.70 -37.53
CA ALA A 17 -8.51 4.41 -37.64
C ALA A 17 -9.71 3.50 -37.34
N ALA A 18 -9.54 2.17 -37.45
CA ALA A 18 -10.62 1.20 -37.19
C ALA A 18 -10.80 0.84 -35.72
N MET A 19 -9.91 1.29 -34.84
CA MET A 19 -9.99 1.06 -33.38
C MET A 19 -10.56 2.25 -32.63
N ALA A 20 -11.56 2.94 -33.14
CA ALA A 20 -12.42 3.82 -32.32
C ALA A 20 -13.26 2.90 -31.43
N SER A 21 -12.63 2.36 -30.38
CA SER A 21 -13.32 1.60 -29.34
C SER A 21 -14.41 2.50 -28.74
N THR A 22 -15.59 1.96 -28.51
CA THR A 22 -16.63 2.63 -27.72
C THR A 22 -15.97 3.21 -26.48
N PRO A 23 -16.09 4.54 -26.20
CA PRO A 23 -15.42 5.13 -25.06
C PRO A 23 -15.82 4.41 -23.79
N ILE A 24 -14.81 3.95 -23.04
CA ILE A 24 -15.04 3.30 -21.76
C ILE A 24 -15.55 4.37 -20.79
N ARG A 25 -16.80 4.23 -20.34
CA ARG A 25 -17.40 5.15 -19.36
C ARG A 25 -16.57 5.15 -18.08
N GLU A 26 -16.34 6.34 -17.50
CA GLU A 26 -15.74 6.45 -16.17
C GLU A 26 -16.57 5.70 -15.11
N PRO A 27 -15.94 5.03 -14.15
CA PRO A 27 -16.65 4.41 -13.04
C PRO A 27 -17.25 5.50 -12.14
N VAL A 28 -18.43 5.20 -11.55
CA VAL A 28 -19.05 6.11 -10.58
C VAL A 28 -18.34 6.03 -9.23
N ILE A 29 -17.96 4.82 -8.83
CA ILE A 29 -17.34 4.55 -7.52
C ILE A 29 -16.13 3.63 -7.68
N THR A 30 -14.97 4.06 -7.16
CA THR A 30 -13.73 3.26 -7.15
C THR A 30 -13.53 2.65 -5.76
N LEU A 31 -13.81 1.37 -5.63
CA LEU A 31 -13.55 0.56 -4.43
C LEU A 31 -12.34 -0.36 -4.66
N SER A 32 -11.32 0.15 -5.36
CA SER A 32 -10.06 -0.58 -5.57
C SER A 32 -9.22 -0.57 -4.29
N ALA A 33 -8.34 -1.58 -4.16
CA ALA A 33 -7.38 -1.65 -3.08
C ALA A 33 -6.08 -0.83 -3.36
N GLY A 34 -6.19 0.18 -4.19
CA GLY A 34 -5.15 1.14 -4.54
C GLY A 34 -4.65 1.04 -5.99
N PRO A 35 -4.39 2.21 -6.61
CA PRO A 35 -4.70 3.56 -6.11
C PRO A 35 -6.16 3.74 -5.76
N VAL A 36 -6.47 4.67 -4.86
CA VAL A 36 -7.84 4.98 -4.41
C VAL A 36 -8.28 6.35 -4.93
N ALA A 37 -9.57 6.65 -4.82
CA ALA A 37 -10.06 7.99 -5.06
C ALA A 37 -9.42 8.98 -4.07
N ALA A 38 -8.99 10.15 -4.56
CA ALA A 38 -8.48 11.21 -3.70
C ALA A 38 -9.62 12.07 -3.13
N PHE A 39 -9.41 12.64 -1.94
CA PHE A 39 -10.35 13.62 -1.40
C PHE A 39 -10.48 14.84 -2.32
N PRO A 40 -11.67 15.44 -2.50
CA PRO A 40 -11.85 16.64 -3.32
C PRO A 40 -10.97 17.81 -2.89
N ARG A 41 -10.66 17.95 -1.58
CA ARG A 41 -9.73 18.95 -1.04
C ARG A 41 -8.31 18.75 -1.59
N VAL A 42 -7.86 17.49 -1.73
CA VAL A 42 -6.55 17.15 -2.30
C VAL A 42 -6.48 17.55 -3.76
N LEU A 43 -7.51 17.18 -4.56
CA LEU A 43 -7.55 17.51 -5.99
C LEU A 43 -7.53 19.03 -6.22
N ARG A 44 -8.26 19.81 -5.41
CA ARG A 44 -8.20 21.28 -5.46
C ARG A 44 -6.82 21.82 -5.08
N ALA A 45 -6.15 21.23 -4.09
CA ALA A 45 -4.81 21.65 -3.71
C ALA A 45 -3.78 21.39 -4.83
N MET A 46 -3.88 20.25 -5.52
CA MET A 46 -3.00 19.91 -6.63
C MET A 46 -3.12 20.86 -7.84
N SER A 47 -4.24 21.58 -7.97
CA SER A 47 -4.44 22.57 -9.04
C SER A 47 -3.89 23.97 -8.72
N ARG A 48 -3.19 24.16 -7.58
CA ARG A 48 -2.54 25.43 -7.23
C ARG A 48 -1.38 25.74 -8.16
N PRO A 49 -0.95 27.03 -8.26
CA PRO A 49 0.21 27.43 -9.04
C PRO A 49 1.48 26.66 -8.65
N VAL A 50 2.34 26.43 -9.65
CA VAL A 50 3.66 25.83 -9.44
C VAL A 50 4.58 26.89 -8.85
N HIS A 51 5.25 26.57 -7.75
CA HIS A 51 6.28 27.40 -7.12
C HIS A 51 7.67 26.96 -7.57
N TYR A 52 8.60 27.92 -7.60
CA TYR A 52 10.00 27.64 -7.87
C TYR A 52 10.66 26.95 -6.66
N ASP A 53 11.32 25.83 -6.88
CA ASP A 53 11.86 24.96 -5.82
C ASP A 53 13.03 25.59 -5.03
N PHE A 54 13.75 26.56 -5.60
CA PHE A 54 14.78 27.35 -4.89
C PHE A 54 14.23 28.61 -4.22
N ASP A 55 12.93 28.90 -4.34
CA ASP A 55 12.32 30.02 -3.61
C ASP A 55 12.24 29.66 -2.11
N PRO A 56 12.66 30.58 -1.20
CA PRO A 56 12.58 30.37 0.24
C PRO A 56 11.18 30.00 0.74
N TYR A 57 10.13 30.50 0.09
CA TYR A 57 8.75 30.13 0.40
C TYR A 57 8.51 28.63 0.16
N PHE A 58 8.98 28.09 -0.97
CA PHE A 58 8.79 26.67 -1.28
C PHE A 58 9.64 25.79 -0.35
N GLN A 59 10.86 26.19 -0.03
CA GLN A 59 11.70 25.47 0.94
C GLN A 59 11.03 25.38 2.31
N GLN A 60 10.50 26.49 2.82
CA GLN A 60 9.74 26.52 4.07
C GLN A 60 8.46 25.68 3.99
N PHE A 61 7.75 25.73 2.87
CA PHE A 61 6.56 24.93 2.62
C PHE A 61 6.89 23.42 2.65
N TYR A 62 7.98 23.02 1.99
CA TYR A 62 8.44 21.62 1.98
C TYR A 62 8.81 21.15 3.41
N GLU A 63 9.58 21.95 4.14
CA GLU A 63 9.92 21.68 5.54
C GLU A 63 8.66 21.46 6.40
N ASN A 64 7.68 22.36 6.29
CA ASN A 64 6.43 22.25 7.03
C ASN A 64 5.69 20.95 6.72
N ILE A 65 5.72 20.46 5.46
CA ILE A 65 5.11 19.18 5.10
C ILE A 65 5.88 18.00 5.72
N THR A 66 7.21 18.06 5.76
CA THR A 66 8.00 16.99 6.40
C THR A 66 7.70 16.89 7.90
N LEU A 67 7.57 18.03 8.59
CA LEU A 67 7.22 18.09 10.01
C LEU A 67 5.76 17.64 10.25
N LYS A 68 4.84 18.06 9.39
CA LYS A 68 3.43 17.65 9.44
C LYS A 68 3.27 16.14 9.24
N SER A 69 4.03 15.59 8.29
CA SER A 69 4.06 14.14 8.03
C SER A 69 4.67 13.37 9.22
N ALA A 70 5.72 13.90 9.84
CA ALA A 70 6.30 13.35 11.07
C ALA A 70 5.28 13.32 12.22
N LYS A 71 4.49 14.41 12.39
CA LYS A 71 3.40 14.46 13.35
C LYS A 71 2.34 13.38 13.09
N ALA A 72 1.96 13.18 11.82
CA ALA A 72 1.01 12.14 11.45
C ALA A 72 1.56 10.72 11.75
N MET A 73 2.86 10.50 11.57
CA MET A 73 3.55 9.26 11.90
C MET A 73 3.90 9.12 13.40
N ARG A 74 3.66 10.15 14.21
CA ARG A 74 4.02 10.21 15.64
C ARG A 74 5.51 10.04 15.92
N VAL A 75 6.37 10.54 15.02
CA VAL A 75 7.82 10.54 15.19
C VAL A 75 8.36 11.95 15.36
N LYS A 76 9.59 12.06 15.89
CA LYS A 76 10.24 13.35 16.18
C LYS A 76 11.03 13.90 14.99
N GLN A 77 11.67 13.00 14.23
CA GLN A 77 12.46 13.40 13.06
C GLN A 77 11.54 13.81 11.91
N PRO A 78 11.93 14.81 11.09
CA PRO A 78 11.21 15.14 9.88
C PRO A 78 11.05 13.91 8.97
N ALA A 79 9.87 13.76 8.35
CA ALA A 79 9.66 12.68 7.41
C ALA A 79 10.46 12.90 6.14
N LEU A 80 11.03 11.83 5.60
CA LEU A 80 11.64 11.83 4.28
C LEU A 80 10.54 11.72 3.22
N ILE A 81 10.59 12.56 2.17
CA ILE A 81 9.63 12.55 1.07
C ILE A 81 10.38 12.26 -0.22
N LEU A 82 10.17 11.09 -0.82
CA LEU A 82 10.70 10.77 -2.14
C LEU A 82 9.68 11.12 -3.23
N GLN A 83 10.19 11.61 -4.35
CA GLN A 83 9.41 12.06 -5.50
C GLN A 83 9.05 10.88 -6.43
N CYS A 84 8.52 9.80 -5.85
CA CYS A 84 8.06 8.61 -6.56
C CYS A 84 6.96 7.90 -5.76
N GLU A 85 6.17 7.07 -6.44
CA GLU A 85 5.23 6.19 -5.76
C GLU A 85 5.96 5.17 -4.86
N PRO A 86 5.29 4.53 -3.86
CA PRO A 86 5.99 3.73 -2.85
C PRO A 86 6.79 2.52 -3.33
N ALA A 87 6.50 1.89 -4.48
CA ALA A 87 7.27 0.71 -4.89
C ALA A 87 8.75 1.05 -5.21
N PRO A 88 9.09 2.11 -5.99
CA PRO A 88 10.46 2.60 -6.08
C PRO A 88 11.05 3.04 -4.73
N GLY A 89 10.21 3.56 -3.82
CA GLY A 89 10.64 3.91 -2.45
C GLY A 89 11.08 2.69 -1.64
N ILE A 90 10.40 1.56 -1.79
CA ILE A 90 10.79 0.29 -1.16
C ILE A 90 12.14 -0.18 -1.71
N GLU A 91 12.33 -0.13 -3.04
CA GLU A 91 13.64 -0.46 -3.65
C GLU A 91 14.73 0.52 -3.18
N ALA A 92 14.44 1.82 -3.09
CA ALA A 92 15.36 2.84 -2.57
C ALA A 92 15.80 2.54 -1.14
N SER A 93 14.90 2.03 -0.29
CA SER A 93 15.21 1.61 1.07
C SER A 93 16.17 0.42 1.09
N ALA A 94 15.91 -0.60 0.26
CA ALA A 94 16.81 -1.74 0.11
C ALA A 94 18.19 -1.30 -0.41
N ALA A 95 18.21 -0.51 -1.49
CA ALA A 95 19.43 -0.04 -2.14
C ALA A 95 20.31 0.82 -1.23
N SER A 96 19.70 1.66 -0.39
CA SER A 96 20.44 2.57 0.50
C SER A 96 20.87 1.88 1.79
N LEU A 97 20.00 1.06 2.39
CA LEU A 97 20.24 0.46 3.70
C LEU A 97 21.12 -0.80 3.63
N ILE A 98 20.86 -1.70 2.67
CA ILE A 98 21.49 -3.01 2.62
C ILE A 98 22.93 -2.87 2.09
N SER A 99 23.89 -3.34 2.87
CA SER A 99 25.30 -3.43 2.45
C SER A 99 25.59 -4.77 1.77
N PRO A 100 26.60 -4.83 0.86
CA PRO A 100 26.91 -6.05 0.12
C PRO A 100 27.26 -7.28 0.99
N ASP A 101 27.69 -7.04 2.23
CA ASP A 101 28.05 -8.10 3.19
C ASP A 101 26.89 -8.49 4.12
N ASP A 102 25.74 -7.81 4.04
CA ASP A 102 24.61 -8.06 4.90
C ASP A 102 23.89 -9.38 4.53
N VAL A 103 23.44 -10.10 5.55
CA VAL A 103 22.45 -11.16 5.44
C VAL A 103 21.09 -10.56 5.71
N VAL A 104 20.15 -10.76 4.77
CA VAL A 104 18.79 -10.24 4.83
C VAL A 104 17.81 -11.33 5.18
N LEU A 105 16.88 -11.08 6.09
CA LEU A 105 15.70 -11.91 6.33
C LEU A 105 14.49 -11.27 5.65
N ASN A 106 13.96 -11.93 4.63
CA ASN A 106 12.74 -11.51 3.94
C ASN A 106 11.52 -12.26 4.47
N LEU A 107 10.46 -11.51 4.87
CA LEU A 107 9.22 -12.06 5.40
C LEU A 107 8.12 -11.97 4.34
N ALA A 108 7.81 -13.09 3.69
CA ALA A 108 6.89 -13.17 2.56
C ALA A 108 5.56 -13.85 2.96
N SER A 109 4.52 -13.07 3.21
CA SER A 109 3.14 -13.54 3.43
C SER A 109 2.18 -13.09 2.31
N GLY A 110 2.74 -12.61 1.21
CA GLY A 110 1.99 -12.12 0.06
C GLY A 110 2.90 -11.61 -1.05
N VAL A 111 2.27 -11.03 -2.07
CA VAL A 111 2.93 -10.63 -3.32
C VAL A 111 3.99 -9.54 -3.10
N TYR A 112 3.71 -8.57 -2.24
CA TYR A 112 4.66 -7.48 -1.97
C TYR A 112 5.78 -7.93 -1.02
N GLY A 113 5.48 -8.78 -0.03
CA GLY A 113 6.51 -9.39 0.80
C GLY A 113 7.48 -10.22 -0.05
N LYS A 114 6.98 -11.04 -0.96
CA LYS A 114 7.82 -11.77 -1.92
C LYS A 114 8.58 -10.83 -2.87
N GLY A 115 7.92 -9.75 -3.29
CA GLY A 115 8.48 -8.73 -4.18
C GLY A 115 9.71 -8.05 -3.61
N PHE A 116 9.76 -7.79 -2.30
CA PHE A 116 10.94 -7.21 -1.65
C PHE A 116 12.19 -8.07 -1.89
N GLY A 117 12.05 -9.38 -1.81
CA GLY A 117 13.15 -10.31 -2.10
C GLY A 117 13.74 -10.10 -3.51
N TYR A 118 12.91 -9.87 -4.52
CA TYR A 118 13.37 -9.58 -5.88
C TYR A 118 14.06 -8.21 -5.99
N TRP A 119 13.52 -7.17 -5.33
CA TRP A 119 14.11 -5.83 -5.37
C TRP A 119 15.45 -5.77 -4.64
N SER A 120 15.57 -6.46 -3.51
CA SER A 120 16.80 -6.49 -2.70
C SER A 120 17.89 -7.41 -3.22
N ALA A 121 17.59 -8.32 -4.15
CA ALA A 121 18.48 -9.42 -4.59
C ALA A 121 19.86 -8.98 -5.10
N ARG A 122 20.01 -7.72 -5.51
CA ARG A 122 21.29 -7.17 -6.00
C ARG A 122 22.11 -6.44 -4.95
N TYR A 123 21.61 -6.30 -3.72
CA TYR A 123 22.22 -5.44 -2.70
C TYR A 123 22.81 -6.22 -1.52
N HIS A 124 22.41 -7.47 -1.29
CA HIS A 124 22.80 -8.29 -0.13
C HIS A 124 23.79 -9.40 -0.51
N LYS A 125 24.47 -9.93 0.52
CA LYS A 125 25.31 -11.12 0.39
C LYS A 125 24.48 -12.40 0.25
N GLU A 126 23.47 -12.53 1.10
CA GLU A 126 22.60 -13.70 1.19
C GLU A 126 21.23 -13.29 1.70
N MET A 127 20.20 -13.98 1.24
CA MET A 127 18.85 -13.81 1.74
C MET A 127 18.34 -15.12 2.35
N VAL A 128 17.89 -15.01 3.58
CA VAL A 128 17.05 -16.01 4.25
C VAL A 128 15.60 -15.58 4.02
N GLU A 129 14.72 -16.50 3.64
CA GLU A 129 13.32 -16.19 3.42
C GLU A 129 12.42 -17.06 4.29
N ILE A 130 11.46 -16.42 4.95
CA ILE A 130 10.30 -17.09 5.56
C ILE A 130 9.10 -16.78 4.67
N GLU A 131 8.59 -17.80 4.00
CA GLU A 131 7.39 -17.69 3.15
C GLU A 131 6.26 -18.53 3.76
N VAL A 132 5.07 -17.93 3.85
CA VAL A 132 3.84 -18.59 4.32
C VAL A 132 2.77 -18.50 3.22
N PRO A 133 1.73 -19.36 3.27
CA PRO A 133 0.59 -19.25 2.36
C PRO A 133 -0.02 -17.84 2.41
N TYR A 134 -0.34 -17.25 1.25
CA TYR A 134 -0.76 -15.84 1.15
C TYR A 134 -2.16 -15.54 1.73
N ASN A 135 -2.76 -16.49 2.42
CA ASN A 135 -3.94 -16.31 3.26
C ASN A 135 -3.62 -16.44 4.76
N GLU A 136 -2.36 -16.50 5.11
CA GLU A 136 -1.81 -16.58 6.48
C GLU A 136 -0.93 -15.37 6.80
N ALA A 137 -0.57 -15.21 8.06
CA ALA A 137 0.38 -14.20 8.52
C ALA A 137 1.69 -14.88 8.94
N ILE A 138 2.78 -14.12 8.96
CA ILE A 138 4.06 -14.56 9.52
C ILE A 138 3.88 -14.82 11.02
N ASP A 139 4.33 -15.99 11.48
CA ASP A 139 4.43 -16.30 12.90
C ASP A 139 5.70 -15.65 13.49
N PRO A 140 5.60 -14.79 14.52
CA PRO A 140 6.76 -14.21 15.19
C PRO A 140 7.77 -15.25 15.69
N GLN A 141 7.30 -16.45 16.05
CA GLN A 141 8.18 -17.54 16.47
C GLN A 141 9.12 -18.01 15.35
N GLN A 142 8.66 -18.02 14.10
CA GLN A 142 9.51 -18.35 12.94
C GLN A 142 10.65 -17.34 12.78
N VAL A 143 10.38 -16.04 13.07
CA VAL A 143 11.39 -14.98 13.02
C VAL A 143 12.43 -15.16 14.12
N ALA A 144 12.01 -15.46 15.35
CA ALA A 144 12.90 -15.76 16.46
C ALA A 144 13.77 -17.00 16.17
N ASP A 145 13.18 -18.03 15.54
CA ASP A 145 13.89 -19.24 15.14
C ASP A 145 14.93 -18.97 14.04
N ALA A 146 14.62 -18.06 13.11
CA ALA A 146 15.57 -17.67 12.08
C ALA A 146 16.81 -16.98 12.69
N PHE A 147 16.64 -16.07 13.63
CA PHE A 147 17.76 -15.44 14.34
C PHE A 147 18.59 -16.43 15.17
N ARG A 148 17.95 -17.43 15.80
CA ARG A 148 18.70 -18.48 16.51
C ARG A 148 19.58 -19.32 15.57
N LYS A 149 19.12 -19.57 14.34
CA LYS A 149 19.86 -20.31 13.32
C LYS A 149 20.89 -19.44 12.58
N ARG A 150 20.59 -18.17 12.42
CA ARG A 150 21.38 -17.19 11.65
C ARG A 150 21.50 -15.89 12.46
N PRO A 151 22.38 -15.87 13.46
CA PRO A 151 22.63 -14.68 14.30
C PRO A 151 23.30 -13.54 13.52
N ASP A 152 23.77 -13.80 12.30
CA ASP A 152 24.37 -12.85 11.38
C ASP A 152 23.35 -12.08 10.51
N ILE A 153 22.05 -12.32 10.66
CA ILE A 153 21.01 -11.52 10.00
C ILE A 153 21.13 -10.06 10.45
N LYS A 154 21.29 -9.15 9.46
CA LYS A 154 21.48 -7.72 9.72
C LYS A 154 20.29 -6.86 9.36
N VAL A 155 19.55 -7.20 8.31
CA VAL A 155 18.37 -6.46 7.84
C VAL A 155 17.19 -7.40 7.72
N VAL A 156 16.02 -6.95 8.17
CA VAL A 156 14.75 -7.67 8.03
C VAL A 156 13.78 -6.81 7.24
N SER A 157 13.03 -7.41 6.33
CA SER A 157 11.93 -6.75 5.61
C SER A 157 10.59 -7.34 5.99
N LEU A 158 9.60 -6.48 6.21
CA LEU A 158 8.24 -6.84 6.58
C LEU A 158 7.23 -5.97 5.82
N VAL A 159 6.29 -6.58 5.13
CA VAL A 159 5.07 -5.90 4.67
C VAL A 159 4.01 -6.06 5.75
N HIS A 160 3.58 -4.95 6.37
CA HIS A 160 2.56 -5.00 7.43
C HIS A 160 1.19 -5.43 6.88
N HIS A 161 0.75 -4.84 5.77
CA HIS A 161 -0.48 -5.22 5.06
C HIS A 161 -0.17 -5.55 3.60
N ASP A 162 -0.17 -6.82 3.25
CA ASP A 162 -0.05 -7.24 1.86
C ASP A 162 -1.41 -7.11 1.16
N THR A 163 -1.58 -6.03 0.41
CA THR A 163 -2.87 -5.69 -0.20
C THR A 163 -3.39 -6.74 -1.19
N PRO A 164 -2.57 -7.42 -2.03
CA PRO A 164 -3.03 -8.53 -2.88
C PRO A 164 -3.68 -9.67 -2.12
N SER A 165 -3.32 -9.87 -0.88
CA SER A 165 -3.86 -10.91 0.00
C SER A 165 -4.95 -10.39 0.94
N GLY A 166 -4.95 -9.09 1.25
CA GLY A 166 -5.85 -8.50 2.24
C GLY A 166 -5.58 -8.99 3.66
N THR A 167 -4.34 -9.40 3.95
CA THR A 167 -3.89 -9.91 5.25
C THR A 167 -2.90 -8.97 5.91
N ILE A 168 -2.85 -8.98 7.24
CA ILE A 168 -1.90 -8.20 8.04
C ILE A 168 -0.96 -9.11 8.82
N ASN A 169 0.26 -8.64 9.04
CA ASN A 169 1.29 -9.29 9.84
C ASN A 169 1.44 -8.62 11.22
N PRO A 170 1.85 -9.35 12.27
CA PRO A 170 2.04 -8.82 13.61
C PRO A 170 3.34 -8.01 13.71
N ALA A 171 3.33 -6.77 13.16
CA ALA A 171 4.52 -5.95 13.00
C ALA A 171 5.17 -5.54 14.33
N ARG A 172 4.37 -5.35 15.40
CA ARG A 172 4.89 -4.96 16.73
C ARG A 172 5.71 -6.10 17.35
N GLU A 173 5.18 -7.32 17.31
CA GLU A 173 5.83 -8.50 17.85
C GLU A 173 7.10 -8.85 17.06
N ILE A 174 7.02 -8.82 15.74
CA ILE A 174 8.17 -9.05 14.86
C ILE A 174 9.23 -7.98 15.06
N GLY A 175 8.84 -6.71 15.09
CA GLY A 175 9.77 -5.59 15.28
C GLY A 175 10.53 -5.66 16.60
N LYS A 176 9.84 -6.07 17.68
CA LYS A 176 10.51 -6.30 18.97
C LYS A 176 11.59 -7.38 18.87
N ILE A 177 11.29 -8.52 18.23
CA ILE A 177 12.27 -9.59 18.03
C ILE A 177 13.47 -9.08 17.24
N VAL A 178 13.25 -8.36 16.14
CA VAL A 178 14.33 -7.79 15.31
C VAL A 178 15.20 -6.84 16.13
N ARG A 179 14.60 -5.98 16.94
CA ARG A 179 15.30 -5.02 17.79
C ARG A 179 16.12 -5.71 18.88
N ASP A 180 15.59 -6.75 19.49
CA ASP A 180 16.29 -7.53 20.54
C ASP A 180 17.56 -8.23 19.99
N HIS A 181 17.65 -8.44 18.65
CA HIS A 181 18.83 -8.99 17.97
C HIS A 181 19.73 -7.93 17.30
N ASP A 182 19.51 -6.64 17.58
CA ASP A 182 20.23 -5.50 16.99
C ASP A 182 20.25 -5.48 15.44
N ALA A 183 19.28 -6.11 14.80
CA ALA A 183 19.07 -6.01 13.37
C ALA A 183 18.25 -4.75 13.01
N LEU A 184 18.31 -4.36 11.73
CA LEU A 184 17.55 -3.24 11.19
C LEU A 184 16.26 -3.74 10.53
N LEU A 185 15.16 -3.01 10.72
CA LEU A 185 13.85 -3.38 10.20
C LEU A 185 13.32 -2.37 9.18
N ILE A 186 13.02 -2.86 7.98
CA ILE A 186 12.25 -2.12 6.96
C ILE A 186 10.79 -2.59 7.05
N VAL A 187 9.86 -1.66 7.29
CA VAL A 187 8.41 -1.94 7.31
C VAL A 187 7.73 -1.22 6.17
N ASP A 188 7.15 -1.99 5.27
CA ASP A 188 6.18 -1.48 4.30
C ASP A 188 4.80 -1.38 4.96
N ALA A 189 4.38 -0.15 5.24
CA ALA A 189 3.07 0.21 5.76
C ALA A 189 2.22 1.00 4.74
N VAL A 190 2.54 0.89 3.46
CA VAL A 190 1.88 1.64 2.37
C VAL A 190 0.37 1.45 2.37
N SER A 191 -0.09 0.24 2.66
CA SER A 191 -1.52 -0.10 2.61
C SER A 191 -2.19 -0.12 3.98
N SER A 192 -1.44 0.20 5.05
CA SER A 192 -1.94 0.17 6.43
C SER A 192 -1.90 1.54 7.13
N PHE A 193 -0.84 2.32 6.92
CA PHE A 193 -0.73 3.63 7.55
C PHE A 193 -1.88 4.55 7.15
N GLY A 194 -2.43 5.25 8.12
CA GLY A 194 -3.62 6.09 7.98
C GLY A 194 -4.95 5.35 8.09
N GLY A 195 -5.00 4.02 7.88
CA GLY A 195 -6.22 3.22 7.97
C GLY A 195 -6.31 2.32 9.20
N MET A 196 -5.23 2.13 9.93
CA MET A 196 -5.15 1.35 11.16
C MET A 196 -4.04 1.85 12.07
N ASP A 197 -4.10 1.43 13.33
CA ASP A 197 -3.13 1.80 14.36
C ASP A 197 -1.79 1.11 14.13
N ILE A 198 -0.93 1.78 13.37
CA ILE A 198 0.46 1.37 13.10
C ILE A 198 1.36 2.60 13.03
N HIS A 199 2.46 2.59 13.79
CA HIS A 199 3.43 3.68 13.87
C HIS A 199 4.86 3.14 13.80
N PRO A 200 5.82 3.93 13.30
CA PRO A 200 7.21 3.53 13.20
C PRO A 200 7.81 3.04 14.54
N ASP A 201 7.60 3.80 15.62
CA ASP A 201 8.17 3.49 16.93
C ASP A 201 7.56 2.25 17.56
N ASP A 202 6.25 2.03 17.41
CA ASP A 202 5.53 0.87 17.96
C ASP A 202 5.98 -0.45 17.35
N CYS A 203 6.35 -0.45 16.06
CA CYS A 203 6.85 -1.63 15.36
C CYS A 203 8.38 -1.67 15.26
N PHE A 204 9.08 -0.78 15.96
CA PHE A 204 10.54 -0.70 15.99
C PHE A 204 11.17 -0.57 14.59
N ALA A 205 10.48 0.04 13.64
CA ALA A 205 10.95 0.19 12.27
C ALA A 205 12.15 1.14 12.21
N ASP A 206 13.21 0.73 11.53
CA ASP A 206 14.34 1.59 11.22
C ASP A 206 14.09 2.40 9.95
N ILE A 207 13.38 1.81 8.97
CA ILE A 207 12.75 2.52 7.86
C ILE A 207 11.28 2.09 7.82
N PHE A 208 10.38 3.05 7.95
CA PHE A 208 8.93 2.85 7.82
C PHE A 208 8.45 3.58 6.57
N ILE A 209 7.80 2.85 5.68
CA ILE A 209 7.46 3.33 4.33
C ILE A 209 5.95 3.40 4.19
N THR A 210 5.47 4.54 3.68
CA THR A 210 4.07 4.74 3.32
C THR A 210 3.93 5.70 2.14
N GLY A 211 2.70 6.05 1.77
CA GLY A 211 2.42 7.03 0.74
C GLY A 211 0.98 7.54 0.78
N PRO A 212 0.69 8.70 0.18
CA PRO A 212 -0.62 9.33 0.27
C PRO A 212 -1.73 8.58 -0.51
N GLY A 213 -1.38 7.79 -1.51
CA GLY A 213 -2.33 7.22 -2.48
C GLY A 213 -3.14 6.01 -2.02
N LYS A 214 -3.17 5.72 -0.71
CA LYS A 214 -3.89 4.61 -0.08
C LYS A 214 -4.84 5.12 1.01
N CYS A 215 -4.68 4.67 2.25
CA CYS A 215 -5.62 5.00 3.34
C CYS A 215 -5.71 6.50 3.67
N LEU A 216 -4.67 7.27 3.40
CA LEU A 216 -4.72 8.73 3.52
C LEU A 216 -5.68 9.37 2.51
N GLY A 217 -5.91 8.78 1.34
CA GLY A 217 -6.82 9.31 0.32
C GLY A 217 -6.26 10.49 -0.47
N GLY A 218 -4.95 10.47 -0.72
CA GLY A 218 -4.23 11.41 -1.57
C GLY A 218 -3.87 10.85 -2.94
N ALA A 219 -3.08 11.59 -3.71
CA ALA A 219 -2.54 11.16 -4.99
C ALA A 219 -1.33 10.20 -4.81
N PRO A 220 -1.07 9.28 -5.76
CA PRO A 220 -0.10 8.20 -5.55
C PRO A 220 1.35 8.53 -5.90
N GLY A 221 1.72 9.79 -6.17
CA GLY A 221 3.01 10.18 -6.73
C GLY A 221 4.18 10.30 -5.75
N LEU A 222 3.95 10.16 -4.44
CA LEU A 222 4.98 10.36 -3.41
C LEU A 222 5.12 9.16 -2.48
N THR A 223 6.35 9.00 -1.96
CA THR A 223 6.66 8.07 -0.86
C THR A 223 7.02 8.88 0.39
N LEU A 224 6.43 8.51 1.52
CA LEU A 224 6.75 9.05 2.84
C LEU A 224 7.52 8.02 3.64
N MET A 225 8.57 8.44 4.34
CA MET A 225 9.35 7.56 5.20
C MET A 225 9.65 8.19 6.54
N SER A 226 9.62 7.38 7.59
CA SER A 226 10.36 7.63 8.83
C SER A 226 11.65 6.84 8.78
N VAL A 227 12.77 7.49 9.10
CA VAL A 227 14.11 6.86 9.08
C VAL A 227 14.80 7.17 10.39
N THR A 228 15.23 6.13 11.11
CA THR A 228 15.92 6.30 12.40
C THR A 228 17.37 6.70 12.22
N ASP A 229 17.97 7.27 13.30
CA ASP A 229 19.41 7.58 13.33
C ASP A 229 20.29 6.33 13.12
N ARG A 230 19.82 5.15 13.55
CA ARG A 230 20.52 3.87 13.30
C ARG A 230 20.57 3.58 11.80
N ALA A 231 19.43 3.72 11.11
CA ALA A 231 19.38 3.52 9.66
C ALA A 231 20.23 4.55 8.92
N TRP A 232 20.17 5.84 9.30
CA TRP A 232 21.04 6.86 8.70
C TRP A 232 22.53 6.53 8.84
N LYS A 233 22.99 6.18 10.04
CA LYS A 233 24.39 5.80 10.28
C LYS A 233 24.80 4.57 9.46
N HIS A 234 23.92 3.58 9.35
CA HIS A 234 24.18 2.38 8.56
C HIS A 234 24.31 2.70 7.06
N MET A 235 23.38 3.53 6.53
CA MET A 235 23.43 3.98 5.13
C MET A 235 24.65 4.84 4.82
N GLU A 236 25.05 5.75 5.73
CA GLU A 236 26.24 6.59 5.59
C GLU A 236 27.54 5.77 5.58
N ALA A 237 27.55 4.64 6.28
CA ALA A 237 28.68 3.69 6.29
C ALA A 237 28.67 2.73 5.09
N ASN A 238 27.54 2.60 4.37
CA ASN A 238 27.43 1.70 3.23
C ASN A 238 28.16 2.28 2.00
N PRO A 239 29.28 1.70 1.54
CA PRO A 239 30.04 2.22 0.40
C PRO A 239 29.32 2.08 -0.94
N LYS A 240 28.23 1.33 -0.97
CA LYS A 240 27.39 1.09 -2.16
C LYS A 240 26.04 1.80 -2.11
N ALA A 241 25.77 2.57 -1.03
CA ALA A 241 24.57 3.38 -0.98
C ALA A 241 24.48 4.30 -2.19
N PRO A 242 23.37 4.28 -2.94
CA PRO A 242 23.27 5.05 -4.18
C PRO A 242 23.32 6.56 -3.92
N ARG A 243 23.94 7.29 -4.85
CA ARG A 243 24.04 8.75 -4.87
C ARG A 243 23.66 9.27 -6.25
N ALA A 244 23.13 10.49 -6.33
CA ALA A 244 22.70 11.14 -7.57
C ALA A 244 21.72 10.30 -8.40
N THR A 245 20.80 9.62 -7.73
CA THR A 245 19.76 8.80 -8.35
C THR A 245 18.47 8.84 -7.52
N ILE A 246 17.33 8.50 -8.12
CA ILE A 246 16.04 8.40 -7.44
C ILE A 246 16.06 7.39 -6.26
N LEU A 247 16.96 6.42 -6.28
CA LEU A 247 17.11 5.41 -5.22
C LEU A 247 17.93 5.91 -4.01
N SER A 248 18.46 7.13 -4.04
CA SER A 248 19.29 7.66 -2.95
C SER A 248 18.44 8.27 -1.83
N LEU A 249 18.32 7.60 -0.69
CA LEU A 249 17.73 8.22 0.50
C LEU A 249 18.64 9.33 1.06
N LEU A 250 19.96 9.13 1.00
CA LEU A 250 20.95 10.06 1.55
C LEU A 250 20.93 11.45 0.87
N ASP A 251 20.57 11.51 -0.43
CA ASP A 251 20.53 12.78 -1.13
C ASP A 251 19.26 13.58 -0.79
N TRP A 252 18.19 12.90 -0.36
CA TRP A 252 16.94 13.53 0.07
C TRP A 252 16.92 13.91 1.56
N LYS A 253 17.91 13.44 2.36
CA LYS A 253 18.02 13.82 3.76
C LYS A 253 18.22 15.32 3.90
N ASP A 254 17.28 16.02 4.52
CA ASP A 254 17.29 17.49 4.73
C ASP A 254 17.39 18.32 3.43
N ALA A 255 16.90 17.78 2.31
CA ALA A 255 17.04 18.39 0.98
C ALA A 255 16.32 19.75 0.81
N TRP A 256 15.47 20.17 1.77
CA TRP A 256 14.83 21.48 1.84
C TRP A 256 15.69 22.56 2.51
N SER A 257 16.78 22.19 3.17
CA SER A 257 17.60 23.16 3.89
C SER A 257 18.42 24.02 2.94
N LYS A 258 18.73 25.27 3.36
CA LYS A 258 19.45 26.26 2.56
C LYS A 258 20.77 25.74 1.96
N ASP A 259 21.45 24.86 2.69
CA ASP A 259 22.77 24.35 2.31
C ASP A 259 22.69 22.97 1.59
N LYS A 260 21.48 22.43 1.38
CA LYS A 260 21.23 21.17 0.71
C LYS A 260 20.09 21.31 -0.30
N PRO A 261 20.41 21.65 -1.56
CA PRO A 261 19.41 21.77 -2.61
C PRO A 261 18.76 20.42 -2.89
N PHE A 262 17.54 20.42 -3.42
CA PHE A 262 16.87 19.22 -3.87
C PHE A 262 17.71 18.48 -4.92
N PRO A 263 17.82 17.13 -4.85
CA PRO A 263 18.55 16.35 -5.85
C PRO A 263 18.04 16.57 -7.28
N PHE A 264 16.74 16.81 -7.42
CA PHE A 264 16.02 17.21 -8.64
C PHE A 264 14.71 17.89 -8.25
N THR A 265 14.08 18.57 -9.20
CA THR A 265 12.87 19.36 -8.95
C THR A 265 11.74 18.51 -8.35
N PRO A 266 11.23 18.85 -7.16
CA PRO A 266 10.09 18.19 -6.56
C PRO A 266 8.80 18.40 -7.37
N SER A 267 7.90 17.42 -7.35
CA SER A 267 6.57 17.57 -7.93
C SER A 267 5.70 18.49 -7.08
N VAL A 268 5.63 19.77 -7.44
CA VAL A 268 4.91 20.79 -6.67
C VAL A 268 3.43 20.45 -6.50
N ALA A 269 2.78 19.93 -7.53
CA ALA A 269 1.37 19.55 -7.46
C ALA A 269 1.15 18.41 -6.46
N GLU A 270 2.01 17.38 -6.47
CA GLU A 270 1.95 16.28 -5.51
C GLU A 270 2.24 16.76 -4.08
N MET A 271 3.19 17.70 -3.89
CA MET A 271 3.47 18.29 -2.59
C MET A 271 2.29 19.10 -2.05
N ASN A 272 1.59 19.87 -2.90
CA ASN A 272 0.35 20.55 -2.53
C ASN A 272 -0.76 19.55 -2.12
N GLY A 273 -0.86 18.44 -2.84
CA GLY A 273 -1.80 17.34 -2.53
C GLY A 273 -1.47 16.66 -1.20
N LEU A 274 -0.17 16.42 -0.95
CA LEU A 274 0.31 15.82 0.30
C LEU A 274 0.02 16.73 1.50
N ASP A 275 0.31 18.02 1.40
CA ASP A 275 -0.03 19.00 2.43
C ASP A 275 -1.50 18.92 2.82
N ALA A 276 -2.38 18.95 1.81
CA ALA A 276 -3.82 18.92 2.01
C ALA A 276 -4.33 17.60 2.60
N VAL A 277 -3.76 16.45 2.22
CA VAL A 277 -4.23 15.15 2.72
C VAL A 277 -3.78 14.89 4.15
N ILE A 278 -2.58 15.35 4.53
CA ILE A 278 -2.14 15.27 5.92
C ILE A 278 -3.02 16.15 6.81
N ASP A 279 -3.44 17.35 6.33
CA ASP A 279 -4.41 18.18 7.06
C ASP A 279 -5.73 17.44 7.27
N VAL A 280 -6.30 16.83 6.22
CA VAL A 280 -7.54 16.02 6.35
C VAL A 280 -7.38 14.94 7.42
N TYR A 281 -6.27 14.21 7.40
CA TYR A 281 -6.01 13.14 8.36
C TYR A 281 -5.88 13.64 9.81
N LEU A 282 -5.14 14.74 10.01
CA LEU A 282 -4.92 15.32 11.34
C LEU A 282 -6.17 16.04 11.89
N GLU A 283 -6.97 16.66 11.03
CA GLU A 283 -8.22 17.37 11.40
C GLU A 283 -9.31 16.37 11.80
N GLU A 284 -9.46 15.22 11.08
CA GLU A 284 -10.39 14.16 11.46
C GLU A 284 -9.93 13.46 12.74
N GLY A 285 -8.62 13.34 12.92
CA GLY A 285 -7.98 12.61 14.01
C GLY A 285 -7.73 11.14 13.66
N PRO A 286 -6.48 10.67 13.86
CA PRO A 286 -6.07 9.31 13.48
C PRO A 286 -6.99 8.21 14.01
N GLU A 287 -7.37 8.27 15.29
CA GLU A 287 -8.22 7.26 15.94
C GLU A 287 -9.61 7.18 15.31
N GLN A 288 -10.15 8.33 14.88
CA GLN A 288 -11.45 8.37 14.19
C GLN A 288 -11.32 7.76 12.78
N VAL A 289 -10.25 8.08 12.07
CA VAL A 289 -9.97 7.49 10.75
C VAL A 289 -9.85 5.96 10.87
N TRP A 290 -9.14 5.43 11.86
CA TRP A 290 -9.01 3.99 12.06
C TRP A 290 -10.35 3.33 12.41
N ARG A 291 -11.14 3.96 13.28
CA ARG A 291 -12.49 3.46 13.65
C ARG A 291 -13.39 3.30 12.42
N ARG A 292 -13.46 4.31 11.54
CA ARG A 292 -14.30 4.21 10.36
C ARG A 292 -13.81 3.17 9.36
N HIS A 293 -12.49 3.01 9.16
CA HIS A 293 -11.94 1.93 8.35
C HIS A 293 -12.31 0.56 8.92
N ALA A 294 -12.11 0.36 10.22
CA ALA A 294 -12.44 -0.88 10.90
C ALA A 294 -13.95 -1.19 10.84
N LEU A 295 -14.81 -0.19 11.03
CA LEU A 295 -16.27 -0.36 10.93
C LEU A 295 -16.69 -0.74 9.53
N THR A 296 -16.21 -0.01 8.50
CA THR A 296 -16.51 -0.28 7.10
C THR A 296 -16.11 -1.70 6.69
N SER A 297 -14.91 -2.13 7.07
CA SER A 297 -14.43 -3.47 6.73
C SER A 297 -15.20 -4.57 7.47
N ARG A 298 -15.54 -4.39 8.75
CA ARG A 298 -16.38 -5.35 9.50
C ARG A 298 -17.76 -5.49 8.86
N ALA A 299 -18.40 -4.37 8.52
CA ALA A 299 -19.69 -4.37 7.84
C ALA A 299 -19.61 -5.09 6.48
N CYS A 300 -18.58 -4.79 5.68
CA CYS A 300 -18.38 -5.47 4.40
C CYS A 300 -18.18 -6.98 4.60
N ARG A 301 -17.31 -7.42 5.52
CA ARG A 301 -17.07 -8.85 5.78
C ARG A 301 -18.31 -9.57 6.28
N ALA A 302 -19.11 -8.93 7.15
CA ALA A 302 -20.38 -9.48 7.60
C ALA A 302 -21.33 -9.73 6.43
N GLY A 303 -21.50 -8.74 5.54
CA GLY A 303 -22.34 -8.86 4.37
C GLY A 303 -21.83 -9.91 3.37
N ILE A 304 -20.52 -9.99 3.14
CA ILE A 304 -19.91 -11.02 2.29
C ILE A 304 -20.25 -12.43 2.80
N LYS A 305 -20.10 -12.67 4.12
CA LYS A 305 -20.41 -13.95 4.74
C LYS A 305 -21.91 -14.28 4.65
N ALA A 306 -22.77 -13.28 4.90
CA ALA A 306 -24.23 -13.45 4.82
C ALA A 306 -24.72 -13.73 3.39
N MET A 307 -24.01 -13.27 2.35
CA MET A 307 -24.24 -13.66 0.97
C MET A 307 -23.85 -15.11 0.65
N GLY A 308 -23.25 -15.86 1.59
CA GLY A 308 -22.73 -17.20 1.38
C GLY A 308 -21.35 -17.23 0.72
N LEU A 309 -20.60 -16.12 0.73
CA LEU A 309 -19.25 -16.03 0.18
C LEU A 309 -18.18 -16.19 1.27
N SER A 310 -16.99 -16.59 0.87
CA SER A 310 -15.87 -16.84 1.77
C SER A 310 -14.79 -15.76 1.66
N LEU A 311 -14.20 -15.40 2.79
CA LEU A 311 -13.04 -14.52 2.82
C LEU A 311 -11.77 -15.28 2.39
N TRP A 312 -10.78 -14.55 1.88
CA TRP A 312 -9.49 -15.11 1.55
C TRP A 312 -8.65 -15.40 2.78
N ALA A 313 -8.57 -14.46 3.73
CA ALA A 313 -7.82 -14.62 4.97
C ALA A 313 -8.27 -15.89 5.72
N LYS A 314 -7.31 -16.65 6.24
CA LYS A 314 -7.55 -17.91 6.96
C LYS A 314 -8.36 -17.68 8.24
N THR A 315 -8.11 -16.58 8.92
CA THR A 315 -8.86 -16.13 10.10
C THR A 315 -9.23 -14.66 9.98
N GLU A 316 -10.26 -14.26 10.70
CA GLU A 316 -10.68 -12.84 10.71
C GLU A 316 -9.67 -11.93 11.43
N ALA A 317 -8.90 -12.47 12.37
CA ALA A 317 -7.89 -11.74 13.12
C ALA A 317 -6.78 -11.15 12.23
N ILE A 318 -6.46 -11.82 11.12
CA ILE A 318 -5.46 -11.34 10.15
C ILE A 318 -6.08 -10.63 8.94
N ALA A 319 -7.42 -10.53 8.87
CA ALA A 319 -8.09 -9.83 7.78
C ALA A 319 -7.91 -8.32 7.97
N SER A 320 -7.41 -7.65 6.92
CA SER A 320 -7.12 -6.22 6.96
C SER A 320 -8.39 -5.36 7.18
N PRO A 321 -8.34 -4.30 8.02
CA PRO A 321 -9.40 -3.31 8.11
C PRO A 321 -9.47 -2.35 6.91
N THR A 322 -8.50 -2.38 6.00
CA THR A 322 -8.46 -1.47 4.84
C THR A 322 -8.79 -2.14 3.52
N THR A 323 -8.87 -3.48 3.50
CA THR A 323 -9.21 -4.27 2.30
C THR A 323 -9.94 -5.55 2.69
N THR A 324 -11.09 -5.82 2.07
CA THR A 324 -11.74 -7.13 2.16
C THR A 324 -11.41 -7.96 0.93
N ALA A 325 -10.68 -9.06 1.12
CA ALA A 325 -10.39 -10.03 0.07
C ALA A 325 -11.41 -11.17 0.11
N VAL A 326 -12.12 -11.37 -1.01
CA VAL A 326 -13.21 -12.34 -1.16
C VAL A 326 -12.76 -13.42 -2.14
N ARG A 327 -12.89 -14.69 -1.78
CA ARG A 327 -12.60 -15.80 -2.70
C ARG A 327 -13.53 -15.74 -3.92
N VAL A 328 -12.96 -15.95 -5.10
CA VAL A 328 -13.75 -16.09 -6.32
C VAL A 328 -14.56 -17.38 -6.22
N PRO A 329 -15.90 -17.33 -6.36
CA PRO A 329 -16.73 -18.55 -6.35
C PRO A 329 -16.39 -19.46 -7.54
N GLU A 330 -16.54 -20.78 -7.35
CA GLU A 330 -16.34 -21.75 -8.43
C GLU A 330 -17.23 -21.43 -9.65
N GLY A 331 -16.71 -21.67 -10.85
CA GLY A 331 -17.46 -21.53 -12.11
C GLY A 331 -17.68 -20.10 -12.58
N VAL A 332 -17.00 -19.10 -12.01
CA VAL A 332 -16.91 -17.72 -12.51
C VAL A 332 -15.48 -17.24 -12.52
N MET A 333 -15.17 -16.31 -13.41
CA MET A 333 -13.85 -15.68 -13.47
C MET A 333 -13.87 -14.35 -12.72
N ASP A 334 -12.79 -14.03 -12.03
CA ASP A 334 -12.61 -12.73 -11.35
C ASP A 334 -12.75 -11.56 -12.33
N SER A 335 -12.20 -11.68 -13.52
CA SER A 335 -12.31 -10.68 -14.60
C SER A 335 -13.76 -10.41 -15.02
N ASP A 336 -14.62 -11.44 -15.10
CA ASP A 336 -16.02 -11.27 -15.44
C ASP A 336 -16.81 -10.59 -14.33
N ILE A 337 -16.51 -10.91 -13.07
CA ILE A 337 -17.12 -10.25 -11.91
C ILE A 337 -16.78 -8.77 -11.93
N ILE A 338 -15.50 -8.41 -12.09
CA ILE A 338 -15.02 -7.03 -12.10
C ILE A 338 -15.61 -6.25 -13.28
N ARG A 339 -15.58 -6.83 -14.47
CA ARG A 339 -16.18 -6.23 -15.66
C ARG A 339 -17.68 -5.98 -15.44
N THR A 340 -18.42 -6.97 -14.94
CA THR A 340 -19.86 -6.85 -14.71
C THR A 340 -20.18 -5.81 -13.63
N ALA A 341 -19.42 -5.77 -12.53
CA ALA A 341 -19.58 -4.76 -11.49
C ALA A 341 -19.35 -3.35 -12.05
N ARG A 342 -18.30 -3.17 -12.85
CA ARG A 342 -17.98 -1.90 -13.49
C ARG A 342 -19.04 -1.46 -14.49
N GLU A 343 -19.43 -2.33 -15.42
CA GLU A 343 -20.32 -1.96 -16.53
C GLU A 343 -21.80 -1.82 -16.10
N LYS A 344 -22.27 -2.64 -15.16
CA LYS A 344 -23.67 -2.68 -14.76
C LYS A 344 -23.98 -1.87 -13.50
N PHE A 345 -22.98 -1.68 -12.64
CA PHE A 345 -23.17 -1.00 -11.35
C PHE A 345 -22.27 0.24 -11.19
N GLY A 346 -21.33 0.50 -12.11
CA GLY A 346 -20.41 1.63 -12.03
C GLY A 346 -19.39 1.52 -10.90
N VAL A 347 -19.18 0.31 -10.35
CA VAL A 347 -18.29 0.07 -9.20
C VAL A 347 -17.05 -0.71 -9.65
N VAL A 348 -15.88 -0.19 -9.31
CA VAL A 348 -14.58 -0.86 -9.60
C VAL A 348 -14.05 -1.54 -8.36
N PHE A 349 -13.79 -2.84 -8.48
CA PHE A 349 -13.01 -3.64 -7.52
C PHE A 349 -11.63 -3.96 -8.12
N SER A 350 -10.73 -4.53 -7.32
CA SER A 350 -9.43 -5.03 -7.80
C SER A 350 -9.44 -6.56 -7.87
N THR A 351 -8.73 -7.11 -8.87
CA THR A 351 -8.40 -8.55 -8.91
C THR A 351 -7.32 -8.91 -7.89
N GLY A 352 -7.06 -10.19 -7.68
CA GLY A 352 -5.81 -10.68 -7.12
C GLY A 352 -4.61 -10.25 -7.98
N ARG A 353 -3.39 -10.51 -7.51
CA ARG A 353 -2.14 -10.18 -8.20
C ARG A 353 -1.12 -11.30 -7.99
N GLY A 354 -0.23 -11.55 -8.96
CA GLY A 354 0.72 -12.66 -8.86
C GLY A 354 0.01 -13.97 -8.53
N GLU A 355 0.38 -14.65 -7.46
CA GLU A 355 -0.20 -15.93 -7.07
C GLU A 355 -1.67 -15.88 -6.61
N THR A 356 -2.18 -14.69 -6.29
CA THR A 356 -3.58 -14.50 -5.93
C THR A 356 -4.48 -14.16 -7.12
N LEU A 357 -3.92 -13.97 -8.33
CA LEU A 357 -4.67 -13.66 -9.55
C LEU A 357 -5.65 -14.79 -9.88
N GLY A 358 -6.89 -14.44 -10.21
CA GLY A 358 -7.96 -15.39 -10.47
C GLY A 358 -8.58 -16.05 -9.24
N LYS A 359 -7.95 -15.92 -8.06
CA LYS A 359 -8.37 -16.60 -6.82
C LYS A 359 -9.24 -15.74 -5.92
N LEU A 360 -9.12 -14.42 -6.01
CA LEU A 360 -9.85 -13.49 -5.15
C LEU A 360 -10.17 -12.15 -5.83
N ILE A 361 -11.13 -11.45 -5.24
CA ILE A 361 -11.50 -10.06 -5.53
C ILE A 361 -11.19 -9.24 -4.28
N ARG A 362 -10.69 -8.02 -4.48
CA ARG A 362 -10.42 -7.09 -3.39
C ARG A 362 -11.37 -5.91 -3.43
N ILE A 363 -11.97 -5.64 -2.29
CA ILE A 363 -12.81 -4.48 -2.02
C ILE A 363 -12.00 -3.54 -1.13
N GLY A 364 -11.62 -2.37 -1.64
CA GLY A 364 -10.85 -1.37 -0.89
C GLY A 364 -11.77 -0.56 0.04
N HIS A 365 -11.29 -0.36 1.26
CA HIS A 365 -11.89 0.51 2.28
C HIS A 365 -10.84 1.54 2.69
N MET A 366 -10.45 2.42 1.76
CA MET A 366 -9.31 3.32 1.93
C MET A 366 -9.69 4.77 1.62
N GLY A 367 -9.20 5.70 2.44
CA GLY A 367 -9.40 7.12 2.21
C GLY A 367 -10.86 7.54 2.19
N PRO A 368 -11.35 8.22 1.14
CA PRO A 368 -12.74 8.71 1.05
C PRO A 368 -13.79 7.60 1.04
N VAL A 369 -13.43 6.39 0.59
CA VAL A 369 -14.38 5.27 0.51
C VAL A 369 -14.32 4.34 1.73
N ALA A 370 -13.61 4.73 2.78
CA ALA A 370 -13.63 4.05 4.07
C ALA A 370 -14.80 4.53 4.95
N GLU A 371 -15.94 4.85 4.35
CA GLU A 371 -17.19 5.17 5.03
C GLU A 371 -18.10 3.96 5.03
N PRO A 372 -18.83 3.66 6.13
CA PRO A 372 -19.62 2.43 6.27
C PRO A 372 -20.62 2.20 5.15
N ILE A 373 -21.19 3.25 4.57
CA ILE A 373 -22.15 3.13 3.45
C ILE A 373 -21.55 2.44 2.23
N TYR A 374 -20.22 2.57 2.01
CA TYR A 374 -19.57 1.91 0.88
C TYR A 374 -19.45 0.39 1.05
N ALA A 375 -19.60 -0.14 2.26
CA ALA A 375 -19.78 -1.58 2.46
C ALA A 375 -21.08 -2.09 1.82
N VAL A 376 -22.18 -1.35 1.99
CA VAL A 376 -23.49 -1.66 1.37
C VAL A 376 -23.39 -1.55 -0.15
N VAL A 377 -22.73 -0.51 -0.67
CA VAL A 377 -22.49 -0.34 -2.11
C VAL A 377 -21.68 -1.53 -2.66
N ALA A 378 -20.63 -1.94 -1.97
CA ALA A 378 -19.80 -3.07 -2.39
C ALA A 378 -20.58 -4.39 -2.45
N ILE A 379 -21.35 -4.68 -1.40
CA ILE A 379 -22.20 -5.89 -1.30
C ILE A 379 -23.23 -5.91 -2.43
N THR A 380 -23.91 -4.79 -2.67
CA THR A 380 -24.93 -4.67 -3.72
C THR A 380 -24.30 -4.87 -5.10
N ALA A 381 -23.18 -4.23 -5.39
CA ALA A 381 -22.51 -4.32 -6.68
C ALA A 381 -21.92 -5.71 -6.94
N LEU A 382 -21.21 -6.29 -5.95
CA LEU A 382 -20.65 -7.64 -6.06
C LEU A 382 -21.74 -8.70 -6.19
N GLY A 383 -22.74 -8.66 -5.31
CA GLY A 383 -23.86 -9.60 -5.34
C GLY A 383 -24.69 -9.48 -6.62
N GLY A 384 -24.94 -8.25 -7.09
CA GLY A 384 -25.59 -7.99 -8.37
C GLY A 384 -24.80 -8.52 -9.56
N ALA A 385 -23.47 -8.35 -9.58
CA ALA A 385 -22.58 -8.89 -10.60
C ALA A 385 -22.63 -10.43 -10.61
N LEU A 386 -22.52 -11.07 -9.45
CA LEU A 386 -22.60 -12.53 -9.32
C LEU A 386 -23.95 -13.08 -9.80
N ARG A 387 -25.07 -12.44 -9.46
CA ARG A 387 -26.39 -12.81 -9.97
C ARG A 387 -26.50 -12.74 -11.49
N LYS A 388 -25.92 -11.68 -12.10
CA LYS A 388 -25.85 -11.53 -13.57
C LYS A 388 -25.01 -12.64 -14.22
N LEU A 389 -24.04 -13.18 -13.52
CA LEU A 389 -23.20 -14.31 -13.94
C LEU A 389 -23.79 -15.69 -13.55
N GLY A 390 -25.08 -15.73 -13.18
CA GLY A 390 -25.81 -16.96 -12.90
C GLY A 390 -25.58 -17.56 -11.51
N ARG A 391 -24.88 -16.84 -10.59
CA ARG A 391 -24.64 -17.32 -9.22
C ARG A 391 -25.80 -16.95 -8.29
N LYS A 392 -26.20 -17.90 -7.46
CA LYS A 392 -27.19 -17.66 -6.41
C LYS A 392 -26.50 -17.09 -5.19
N VAL A 393 -26.76 -15.81 -4.87
CA VAL A 393 -26.26 -15.13 -3.67
C VAL A 393 -27.40 -14.33 -3.03
N ASP A 394 -27.46 -14.31 -1.72
CA ASP A 394 -28.49 -13.56 -0.98
C ASP A 394 -28.00 -12.14 -0.69
N VAL A 395 -28.24 -11.24 -1.64
CA VAL A 395 -27.84 -9.83 -1.53
C VAL A 395 -28.60 -9.13 -0.39
N ALA A 396 -29.88 -9.48 -0.17
CA ALA A 396 -30.67 -8.87 0.89
C ALA A 396 -30.09 -9.21 2.27
N ALA A 397 -29.84 -10.49 2.54
CA ALA A 397 -29.17 -10.92 3.77
C ALA A 397 -27.79 -10.26 3.93
N GLY A 398 -27.04 -10.08 2.82
CA GLY A 398 -25.76 -9.38 2.85
C GLY A 398 -25.86 -7.92 3.27
N VAL A 399 -26.85 -7.19 2.72
CA VAL A 399 -27.12 -5.78 3.09
C VAL A 399 -27.58 -5.68 4.54
N ASP A 400 -28.54 -6.52 4.97
CA ASP A 400 -29.05 -6.52 6.34
C ASP A 400 -27.94 -6.79 7.37
N ALA A 401 -27.04 -7.75 7.09
CA ALA A 401 -25.91 -8.03 7.96
C ALA A 401 -24.92 -6.86 8.04
N ALA A 402 -24.66 -6.18 6.92
CA ALA A 402 -23.79 -5.00 6.93
C ALA A 402 -24.42 -3.85 7.71
N MET A 403 -25.70 -3.56 7.49
CA MET A 403 -26.43 -2.52 8.21
C MET A 403 -26.45 -2.79 9.71
N SER A 404 -26.69 -4.03 10.13
CA SER A 404 -26.66 -4.41 11.56
C SER A 404 -25.30 -4.09 12.23
N VAL A 405 -24.18 -4.29 11.49
CA VAL A 405 -22.84 -3.93 11.99
C VAL A 405 -22.66 -2.42 12.04
N ILE A 406 -23.18 -1.68 11.07
CA ILE A 406 -23.10 -0.22 11.02
C ILE A 406 -23.87 0.40 12.17
N ASP A 407 -25.11 -0.04 12.39
CA ASP A 407 -25.97 0.46 13.48
C ASP A 407 -25.34 0.20 14.85
N ALA A 408 -24.81 -1.01 15.07
CA ALA A 408 -24.12 -1.35 16.32
C ALA A 408 -22.80 -0.59 16.53
N GLY A 409 -22.16 -0.11 15.47
CA GLY A 409 -20.89 0.61 15.54
C GLY A 409 -21.02 2.13 15.68
N GLN A 410 -22.23 2.68 15.65
CA GLN A 410 -22.51 4.11 15.81
C GLN A 410 -22.89 4.50 17.26
N GLY A 411 -23.00 3.53 18.17
CA GLY A 411 -23.35 3.68 19.59
C GLY A 411 -22.16 3.93 20.52
#